data_fc599dbb0057e2ec88de3804331d84ff
#
_entry.id   fc599dbb0057e2ec88de3804331d84ff
#
_cell.length_a   1.000
_cell.length_b   1.000
_cell.length_c   1.000
_cell.angle_alpha   90.00
_cell.angle_beta   90.00
_cell.angle_gamma   90.00
#
_symmetry.space_group_name_H-M   'P 1'
#
loop_
_entity.id
_entity.type
_entity.pdbx_description
1 polymer ?
#
loop_
_entity_poly.entity_id
_entity_poly.type
_entity_poly.pdbx_seq_one_letter_code
_entity_poly.pdbx_strand_id
1 'polypeptide(L)'
;MSIETRASLLLRLRAPDDSVAWSDFVCIYEPVIYRIARSRGLQDADAREVTQDVLLSVAGAIHRFDPERETRFSGWLARITRNATIDRLRRQRERGSGLSDMIRTLQQVPESVQTDSAIFDLEQRRQVFRWAAARVRQQVSEQSWQAFWLTAVEGESAGSVAKRLSMNVGAVYVARCRVLAKIKTVAAEVDQ
;
A
#
# COMPACT_ATOMS: atom_id res chain seq x y z
N MET A 1 14.68 -25.63 -14.89
CA MET A 1 13.40 -25.06 -14.42
C MET A 1 13.49 -23.57 -14.65
N SER A 2 12.86 -23.07 -15.70
CA SER A 2 12.81 -21.63 -15.99
C SER A 2 12.05 -20.94 -14.86
N ILE A 3 12.72 -19.98 -14.23
CA ILE A 3 12.07 -19.02 -13.35
C ILE A 3 11.32 -18.09 -14.31
N GLU A 4 10.04 -18.34 -14.53
CA GLU A 4 9.17 -17.35 -15.18
C GLU A 4 9.17 -16.12 -14.31
N THR A 5 9.79 -15.05 -14.78
CA THR A 5 9.73 -13.73 -14.18
C THR A 5 8.27 -13.29 -14.23
N ARG A 6 7.57 -13.37 -13.12
CA ARG A 6 6.20 -12.85 -13.05
C ARG A 6 6.27 -11.35 -13.33
N ALA A 7 5.54 -10.92 -14.33
CA ALA A 7 5.41 -9.50 -14.66
C ALA A 7 5.00 -8.74 -13.40
N SER A 8 5.62 -7.58 -13.14
CA SER A 8 5.26 -6.74 -12.01
C SER A 8 3.78 -6.37 -12.05
N LEU A 9 3.18 -6.07 -10.91
CA LEU A 9 1.76 -5.67 -10.84
C LEU A 9 1.44 -4.56 -11.85
N LEU A 10 2.34 -3.57 -12.00
CA LEU A 10 2.15 -2.45 -12.93
C LEU A 10 2.07 -2.87 -14.40
N LEU A 11 2.87 -3.86 -14.83
CA LEU A 11 2.80 -4.41 -16.19
C LEU A 11 1.49 -5.14 -16.42
N ARG A 12 1.02 -5.88 -15.42
CA ARG A 12 -0.24 -6.60 -15.48
C ARG A 12 -1.46 -5.66 -15.53
N LEU A 13 -1.41 -4.51 -14.84
CA LEU A 13 -2.47 -3.49 -14.89
C LEU A 13 -2.68 -2.87 -16.29
N ARG A 14 -1.68 -2.98 -17.18
CA ARG A 14 -1.82 -2.53 -18.57
C ARG A 14 -2.67 -3.48 -19.44
N ALA A 15 -2.85 -4.72 -19.00
CA ALA A 15 -3.76 -5.65 -19.62
C ALA A 15 -5.19 -5.38 -19.12
N PRO A 16 -6.12 -4.98 -20.01
CA PRO A 16 -7.45 -4.55 -19.60
C PRO A 16 -8.27 -5.67 -18.94
N ASP A 17 -7.95 -6.93 -19.24
CA ASP A 17 -8.70 -8.10 -18.78
C ASP A 17 -8.10 -8.78 -17.53
N ASP A 18 -6.97 -8.28 -16.99
CA ASP A 18 -6.38 -8.85 -15.76
C ASP A 18 -7.10 -8.34 -14.50
N SER A 19 -8.31 -8.87 -14.27
CA SER A 19 -9.13 -8.52 -13.13
C SER A 19 -8.46 -8.85 -11.78
N VAL A 20 -7.55 -9.85 -11.76
CA VAL A 20 -6.80 -10.23 -10.56
C VAL A 20 -5.78 -9.14 -10.21
N ALA A 21 -5.05 -8.63 -11.21
CA ALA A 21 -4.11 -7.52 -10.99
C ALA A 21 -4.84 -6.26 -10.51
N TRP A 22 -6.00 -5.96 -11.07
CA TRP A 22 -6.82 -4.83 -10.62
C TRP A 22 -7.36 -5.02 -9.21
N SER A 23 -7.79 -6.23 -8.84
CA SER A 23 -8.21 -6.55 -7.47
C SER A 23 -7.07 -6.37 -6.47
N ASP A 24 -5.87 -6.87 -6.80
CA ASP A 24 -4.67 -6.70 -5.96
C ASP A 24 -4.29 -5.23 -5.82
N PHE A 25 -4.32 -4.47 -6.92
CA PHE A 25 -4.06 -3.04 -6.94
C PHE A 25 -5.01 -2.27 -6.03
N VAL A 26 -6.31 -2.48 -6.17
CA VAL A 26 -7.32 -1.83 -5.33
C VAL A 26 -7.11 -2.20 -3.87
N CYS A 27 -6.91 -3.48 -3.55
CA CYS A 27 -6.69 -3.95 -2.18
C CYS A 27 -5.48 -3.27 -1.50
N ILE A 28 -4.42 -2.97 -2.27
CA ILE A 28 -3.21 -2.33 -1.77
C ILE A 28 -3.37 -0.81 -1.70
N TYR A 29 -3.84 -0.18 -2.78
CA TYR A 29 -3.74 1.27 -2.95
C TYR A 29 -4.97 2.05 -2.50
N GLU A 30 -6.17 1.47 -2.51
CA GLU A 30 -7.37 2.11 -1.98
C GLU A 30 -7.20 2.57 -0.51
N PRO A 31 -6.71 1.72 0.43
CA PRO A 31 -6.49 2.16 1.82
C PRO A 31 -5.38 3.20 1.95
N VAL A 32 -4.40 3.21 1.04
CA VAL A 32 -3.31 4.20 1.04
C VAL A 32 -3.86 5.56 0.64
N ILE A 33 -4.55 5.63 -0.51
CA ILE A 33 -5.15 6.86 -1.05
C ILE A 33 -6.12 7.44 -0.02
N TYR A 34 -7.03 6.62 0.52
CA TYR A 34 -7.99 7.03 1.52
C TYR A 34 -7.33 7.64 2.76
N ARG A 35 -6.30 6.98 3.33
CA ARG A 35 -5.59 7.51 4.51
C ARG A 35 -4.90 8.84 4.23
N ILE A 36 -4.31 8.99 3.05
CA ILE A 36 -3.69 10.25 2.63
C ILE A 36 -4.73 11.35 2.50
N ALA A 37 -5.87 11.07 1.86
CA ALA A 37 -6.97 12.01 1.75
C ALA A 37 -7.51 12.44 3.13
N ARG A 38 -7.68 11.48 4.05
CA ARG A 38 -8.08 11.74 5.43
C ARG A 38 -7.06 12.58 6.21
N SER A 39 -5.77 12.27 6.07
CA SER A 39 -4.70 13.03 6.75
C SER A 39 -4.60 14.48 6.30
N ARG A 40 -5.15 14.79 5.13
CA ARG A 40 -5.25 16.15 4.58
C ARG A 40 -6.56 16.86 4.96
N GLY A 41 -7.34 16.29 5.87
CA GLY A 41 -8.51 16.92 6.49
C GLY A 41 -9.84 16.67 5.78
N LEU A 42 -9.88 15.85 4.73
CA LEU A 42 -11.16 15.45 4.15
C LEU A 42 -11.98 14.61 5.15
N GLN A 43 -13.28 14.81 5.17
CA GLN A 43 -14.21 13.96 5.90
C GLN A 43 -14.33 12.57 5.24
N ASP A 44 -14.90 11.60 5.94
CA ASP A 44 -14.98 10.21 5.50
C ASP A 44 -15.60 10.07 4.09
N ALA A 45 -16.75 10.68 3.87
CA ALA A 45 -17.44 10.63 2.58
C ALA A 45 -16.60 11.21 1.45
N ASP A 46 -16.01 12.40 1.67
CA ASP A 46 -15.18 13.08 0.68
C ASP A 46 -13.88 12.32 0.39
N ALA A 47 -13.27 11.72 1.41
CA ALA A 47 -12.08 10.90 1.23
C ALA A 47 -12.38 9.64 0.40
N ARG A 48 -13.55 9.03 0.58
CA ARG A 48 -14.00 7.89 -0.24
C ARG A 48 -14.23 8.29 -1.70
N GLU A 49 -14.90 9.44 -1.95
CA GLU A 49 -15.09 9.96 -3.30
C GLU A 49 -13.75 10.24 -3.99
N VAL A 50 -12.83 10.95 -3.31
CA VAL A 50 -11.48 11.19 -3.84
C VAL A 50 -10.75 9.88 -4.14
N THR A 51 -10.89 8.87 -3.28
CA THR A 51 -10.28 7.56 -3.50
C THR A 51 -10.81 6.91 -4.79
N GLN A 52 -12.11 6.94 -5.02
CA GLN A 52 -12.71 6.43 -6.25
C GLN A 52 -12.26 7.22 -7.48
N ASP A 53 -12.25 8.55 -7.41
CA ASP A 53 -11.78 9.42 -8.50
C ASP A 53 -10.32 9.12 -8.89
N VAL A 54 -9.47 8.90 -7.89
CA VAL A 54 -8.06 8.53 -8.11
C VAL A 54 -7.93 7.16 -8.76
N LEU A 55 -8.66 6.15 -8.27
CA LEU A 55 -8.64 4.81 -8.86
C LEU A 55 -9.11 4.82 -10.32
N LEU A 56 -10.17 5.57 -10.64
CA LEU A 56 -10.65 5.75 -12.01
C LEU A 56 -9.61 6.48 -12.88
N SER A 57 -8.96 7.52 -12.34
CA SER A 57 -7.90 8.24 -13.04
C SER A 57 -6.70 7.34 -13.35
N VAL A 58 -6.33 6.45 -12.42
CA VAL A 58 -5.29 5.44 -12.64
C VAL A 58 -5.72 4.48 -13.74
N ALA A 59 -6.93 3.96 -13.70
CA ALA A 59 -7.44 3.03 -14.70
C ALA A 59 -7.37 3.65 -16.12
N GLY A 60 -7.70 4.94 -16.25
CA GLY A 60 -7.62 5.66 -17.52
C GLY A 60 -6.21 6.04 -17.98
N ALA A 61 -5.21 6.04 -17.09
CA ALA A 61 -3.89 6.59 -17.37
C ALA A 61 -2.73 5.58 -17.26
N ILE A 62 -2.95 4.40 -16.69
CA ILE A 62 -1.88 3.44 -16.38
C ILE A 62 -1.07 2.99 -17.60
N HIS A 63 -1.70 2.90 -18.78
CA HIS A 63 -1.01 2.56 -20.02
C HIS A 63 -0.09 3.66 -20.54
N ARG A 64 -0.27 4.90 -20.07
CA ARG A 64 0.60 6.06 -20.37
C ARG A 64 1.69 6.28 -19.33
N PHE A 65 1.61 5.57 -18.20
CA PHE A 65 2.66 5.64 -17.20
C PHE A 65 3.95 5.04 -17.75
N ASP A 66 5.02 5.84 -17.76
CA ASP A 66 6.34 5.45 -18.26
C ASP A 66 7.33 5.41 -17.08
N PRO A 67 7.77 4.21 -16.66
CA PRO A 67 8.72 4.09 -15.56
C PRO A 67 10.08 4.75 -15.82
N GLU A 68 10.45 4.96 -17.10
CA GLU A 68 11.71 5.62 -17.47
C GLU A 68 11.63 7.14 -17.35
N ARG A 69 10.44 7.72 -17.51
CA ARG A 69 10.19 9.16 -17.43
C ARG A 69 9.70 9.60 -16.05
N GLU A 70 8.99 8.74 -15.36
CA GLU A 70 8.46 8.98 -14.01
C GLU A 70 9.38 8.33 -12.99
N THR A 71 9.87 9.07 -12.03
CA THR A 71 10.85 8.59 -11.06
C THR A 71 10.40 7.38 -10.25
N ARG A 72 9.10 7.27 -9.96
CA ARG A 72 8.49 6.12 -9.28
C ARG A 72 6.97 6.15 -9.46
N PHE A 73 6.35 4.98 -9.51
CA PHE A 73 4.90 4.86 -9.53
C PHE A 73 4.23 5.51 -8.30
N SER A 74 4.82 5.32 -7.11
CA SER A 74 4.33 5.94 -5.87
C SER A 74 4.32 7.48 -5.96
N GLY A 75 5.33 8.10 -6.55
CA GLY A 75 5.36 9.55 -6.78
C GLY A 75 4.28 10.03 -7.75
N TRP A 76 4.07 9.27 -8.83
CA TRP A 76 3.00 9.56 -9.79
C TRP A 76 1.61 9.44 -9.15
N LEU A 77 1.36 8.38 -8.40
CA LEU A 77 0.10 8.16 -7.71
C LEU A 77 -0.12 9.17 -6.57
N ALA A 78 0.93 9.53 -5.83
CA ALA A 78 0.88 10.59 -4.82
C ALA A 78 0.47 11.94 -5.42
N ARG A 79 0.99 12.28 -6.60
CA ARG A 79 0.62 13.50 -7.34
C ARG A 79 -0.86 13.50 -7.74
N ILE A 80 -1.36 12.40 -8.29
CA ILE A 80 -2.79 12.26 -8.65
C ILE A 80 -3.66 12.41 -7.39
N THR A 81 -3.31 11.72 -6.31
CA THR A 81 -4.04 11.76 -5.04
C THR A 81 -4.06 13.18 -4.46
N ARG A 82 -2.91 13.87 -4.47
CA ARG A 82 -2.80 15.26 -4.01
C ARG A 82 -3.71 16.18 -4.81
N ASN A 83 -3.65 16.10 -6.14
CA ASN A 83 -4.44 16.97 -7.02
C ASN A 83 -5.95 16.75 -6.79
N ALA A 84 -6.41 15.51 -6.76
CA ALA A 84 -7.80 15.17 -6.49
C ALA A 84 -8.26 15.69 -5.10
N THR A 85 -7.39 15.58 -4.08
CA THR A 85 -7.67 16.08 -2.73
C THR A 85 -7.80 17.61 -2.71
N ILE A 86 -6.90 18.33 -3.37
CA ILE A 86 -6.94 19.80 -3.46
C ILE A 86 -8.20 20.26 -4.20
N ASP A 87 -8.54 19.61 -5.29
CA ASP A 87 -9.75 19.93 -6.07
C ASP A 87 -11.03 19.72 -5.24
N ARG A 88 -11.08 18.65 -4.44
CA ARG A 88 -12.20 18.40 -3.52
C ARG A 88 -12.31 19.48 -2.45
N LEU A 89 -11.21 19.84 -1.81
CA LEU A 89 -11.16 20.90 -0.80
C LEU A 89 -11.57 22.26 -1.39
N ARG A 90 -11.15 22.57 -2.63
CA ARG A 90 -11.56 23.80 -3.33
C ARG A 90 -13.07 23.85 -3.55
N ARG A 91 -13.67 22.77 -4.05
CA ARG A 91 -15.14 22.66 -4.24
C ARG A 91 -15.92 22.80 -2.93
N GLN A 92 -15.39 22.28 -1.82
CA GLN A 92 -16.01 22.45 -0.49
C GLN A 92 -15.99 23.92 -0.04
N ARG A 93 -14.90 24.63 -0.29
CA ARG A 93 -14.78 26.06 0.00
C ARG A 93 -15.82 26.89 -0.76
N GLU A 94 -15.99 26.62 -2.05
CA GLU A 94 -16.98 27.30 -2.90
C GLU A 94 -18.42 27.10 -2.40
N ARG A 95 -18.67 25.99 -1.68
CA ARG A 95 -19.95 25.68 -1.03
C ARG A 95 -20.11 26.26 0.38
N GLY A 96 -19.19 27.12 0.86
CA GLY A 96 -19.31 27.85 2.12
C GLY A 96 -18.80 27.15 3.37
N SER A 97 -18.00 26.12 3.27
CA SER A 97 -17.50 25.34 4.43
C SER A 97 -16.16 25.83 5.01
N GLY A 98 -15.97 27.12 5.31
CA GLY A 98 -14.95 27.68 6.23
C GLY A 98 -13.47 27.20 6.20
N LEU A 99 -13.07 26.31 5.29
CA LEU A 99 -11.77 25.63 5.20
C LEU A 99 -10.64 26.45 4.53
N SER A 100 -10.77 27.79 4.54
CA SER A 100 -9.89 28.72 3.82
C SER A 100 -8.41 28.57 4.13
N ASP A 101 -8.05 28.42 5.43
CA ASP A 101 -6.65 28.41 5.86
C ASP A 101 -5.96 27.08 5.54
N MET A 102 -6.69 25.99 5.58
CA MET A 102 -6.15 24.66 5.30
C MET A 102 -5.81 24.45 3.82
N ILE A 103 -6.66 24.98 2.93
CA ILE A 103 -6.37 24.97 1.47
C ILE A 103 -5.16 25.85 1.16
N ARG A 104 -5.05 27.03 1.80
CA ARG A 104 -3.90 27.92 1.65
C ARG A 104 -2.61 27.25 2.12
N THR A 105 -2.65 26.52 3.23
CA THR A 105 -1.51 25.76 3.75
C THR A 105 -1.10 24.63 2.79
N LEU A 106 -2.06 23.89 2.23
CA LEU A 106 -1.78 22.82 1.25
C LEU A 106 -1.26 23.34 -0.09
N GLN A 107 -1.66 24.57 -0.49
CA GLN A 107 -1.19 25.23 -1.70
C GLN A 107 0.16 25.93 -1.51
N GLN A 108 0.46 26.40 -0.28
CA GLN A 108 1.70 27.10 0.06
C GLN A 108 2.83 26.15 0.47
N VAL A 109 2.53 24.88 0.76
CA VAL A 109 3.60 23.89 0.88
C VAL A 109 4.23 23.79 -0.51
N PRO A 110 5.47 24.31 -0.70
CA PRO A 110 6.17 24.14 -1.95
C PRO A 110 6.10 22.67 -2.32
N GLU A 111 6.03 22.38 -3.62
CA GLU A 111 6.12 21.02 -4.14
C GLU A 111 7.37 20.28 -3.61
N SER A 112 7.38 19.96 -2.34
CA SER A 112 8.20 18.88 -1.87
C SER A 112 7.47 17.60 -2.28
N VAL A 113 7.43 17.37 -3.60
CA VAL A 113 7.13 16.07 -4.22
C VAL A 113 7.78 14.94 -3.41
N GLN A 114 8.92 15.25 -2.80
CA GLN A 114 9.66 14.36 -1.91
C GLN A 114 8.93 14.03 -0.59
N THR A 115 8.27 15.00 0.06
CA THR A 115 7.59 14.71 1.34
C THR A 115 6.29 13.93 1.11
N ASP A 116 5.51 14.29 0.09
CA ASP A 116 4.29 13.58 -0.26
C ASP A 116 4.61 12.15 -0.73
N SER A 117 5.66 11.99 -1.53
CA SER A 117 6.15 10.69 -1.97
C SER A 117 6.63 9.84 -0.79
N ALA A 118 7.36 10.42 0.17
CA ALA A 118 7.85 9.67 1.34
C ALA A 118 6.72 9.15 2.25
N ILE A 119 5.67 9.96 2.47
CA ILE A 119 4.49 9.55 3.22
C ILE A 119 3.75 8.45 2.46
N PHE A 120 3.60 8.63 1.14
CA PHE A 120 2.97 7.64 0.28
C PHE A 120 3.74 6.32 0.29
N ASP A 121 5.06 6.35 0.13
CA ASP A 121 5.95 5.18 0.18
C ASP A 121 5.83 4.44 1.50
N LEU A 122 5.75 5.16 2.63
CA LEU A 122 5.60 4.54 3.95
C LEU A 122 4.25 3.80 4.08
N GLU A 123 3.16 4.45 3.69
CA GLU A 123 1.83 3.85 3.76
C GLU A 123 1.69 2.68 2.75
N GLN A 124 2.28 2.80 1.57
CA GLN A 124 2.34 1.73 0.59
C GLN A 124 3.07 0.51 1.16
N ARG A 125 4.27 0.68 1.72
CA ARG A 125 5.04 -0.43 2.32
C ARG A 125 4.26 -1.14 3.42
N ARG A 126 3.55 -0.39 4.27
CA ARG A 126 2.69 -0.95 5.31
C ARG A 126 1.55 -1.78 4.71
N GLN A 127 0.96 -1.29 3.64
CA GLN A 127 -0.17 -1.97 3.01
C GLN A 127 0.26 -3.18 2.18
N VAL A 128 1.38 -3.09 1.45
CA VAL A 128 2.00 -4.22 0.74
C VAL A 128 2.35 -5.34 1.74
N PHE A 129 2.93 -4.98 2.89
CA PHE A 129 3.20 -5.97 3.94
C PHE A 129 1.90 -6.66 4.42
N ARG A 130 0.84 -5.91 4.70
CA ARG A 130 -0.44 -6.48 5.16
C ARG A 130 -1.06 -7.41 4.12
N TRP A 131 -1.06 -6.99 2.87
CA TRP A 131 -1.55 -7.77 1.74
C TRP A 131 -0.75 -9.06 1.56
N ALA A 132 0.58 -8.98 1.53
CA ALA A 132 1.45 -10.15 1.41
C ALA A 132 1.32 -11.10 2.61
N ALA A 133 1.24 -10.55 3.81
CA ALA A 133 1.05 -11.32 5.04
C ALA A 133 -0.28 -12.10 5.04
N ALA A 134 -1.38 -11.46 4.59
CA ALA A 134 -2.68 -12.12 4.48
C ALA A 134 -2.66 -13.30 3.48
N ARG A 135 -1.97 -13.13 2.34
CA ARG A 135 -1.79 -14.21 1.35
C ARG A 135 -0.94 -15.36 1.89
N VAL A 136 0.18 -15.04 2.52
CA VAL A 136 1.10 -16.06 3.08
C VAL A 136 0.45 -16.81 4.24
N ARG A 137 -0.38 -16.15 5.04
CA ARG A 137 -1.12 -16.81 6.13
C ARG A 137 -1.96 -17.99 5.64
N GLN A 138 -2.56 -17.89 4.46
CA GLN A 138 -3.36 -18.97 3.85
C GLN A 138 -2.50 -20.13 3.31
N GLN A 139 -1.18 -19.92 3.15
CA GLN A 139 -0.25 -20.89 2.55
C GLN A 139 0.65 -21.61 3.57
N VAL A 140 0.54 -21.26 4.83
CA VAL A 140 1.38 -21.83 5.90
C VAL A 140 0.50 -22.42 7.01
N SER A 141 1.07 -23.34 7.79
CA SER A 141 0.35 -23.88 8.95
C SER A 141 0.11 -22.79 10.00
N GLU A 142 -1.01 -22.87 10.72
CA GLU A 142 -1.31 -21.92 11.80
C GLU A 142 -0.19 -21.83 12.83
N GLN A 143 0.43 -22.95 13.17
CA GLN A 143 1.56 -23.00 14.10
C GLN A 143 2.78 -22.20 13.58
N SER A 144 3.11 -22.33 12.28
CA SER A 144 4.20 -21.57 11.65
C SER A 144 3.87 -20.08 11.58
N TRP A 145 2.62 -19.74 11.28
CA TRP A 145 2.15 -18.37 11.27
C TRP A 145 2.24 -17.75 12.66
N GLN A 146 1.75 -18.41 13.70
CA GLN A 146 1.81 -17.91 15.07
C GLN A 146 3.26 -17.75 15.56
N ALA A 147 4.15 -18.68 15.25
CA ALA A 147 5.56 -18.57 15.59
C ALA A 147 6.20 -17.31 14.97
N PHE A 148 5.88 -17.02 13.71
CA PHE A 148 6.30 -15.78 13.04
C PHE A 148 5.68 -14.55 13.69
N TRP A 149 4.36 -14.52 13.85
CA TRP A 149 3.63 -13.34 14.31
C TRP A 149 4.06 -12.91 15.71
N LEU A 150 4.06 -13.86 16.66
CA LEU A 150 4.44 -13.61 18.04
C LEU A 150 5.89 -13.13 18.18
N THR A 151 6.82 -13.68 17.37
CA THR A 151 8.23 -13.29 17.48
C THR A 151 8.60 -12.06 16.65
N ALA A 152 8.01 -11.87 15.46
CA ALA A 152 8.42 -10.81 14.55
C ALA A 152 7.56 -9.55 14.64
N VAL A 153 6.28 -9.68 15.05
CA VAL A 153 5.34 -8.56 15.13
C VAL A 153 5.08 -8.14 16.57
N GLU A 154 4.85 -9.11 17.46
CA GLU A 154 4.58 -8.84 18.88
C GLU A 154 5.86 -8.75 19.72
N GLY A 155 7.01 -9.18 19.18
CA GLY A 155 8.31 -9.05 19.84
C GLY A 155 8.56 -10.05 20.98
N GLU A 156 7.75 -11.12 21.07
CA GLU A 156 7.96 -12.16 22.08
C GLU A 156 9.29 -12.91 21.86
N SER A 157 9.92 -13.36 22.95
CA SER A 157 11.13 -14.19 22.84
C SER A 157 10.83 -15.56 22.23
N ALA A 158 11.75 -16.06 21.42
CA ALA A 158 11.61 -17.39 20.80
C ALA A 158 11.42 -18.51 21.85
N GLY A 159 11.99 -18.37 23.05
CA GLY A 159 11.83 -19.32 24.15
C GLY A 159 10.42 -19.31 24.74
N SER A 160 9.79 -18.14 24.89
CA SER A 160 8.40 -18.00 25.31
C SER A 160 7.46 -18.63 24.29
N VAL A 161 7.63 -18.28 23.01
CA VAL A 161 6.82 -18.79 21.91
C VAL A 161 6.96 -20.30 21.75
N ALA A 162 8.17 -20.85 21.91
CA ALA A 162 8.41 -22.28 21.87
C ALA A 162 7.60 -23.03 22.92
N LYS A 163 7.58 -22.54 24.17
CA LYS A 163 6.76 -23.11 25.24
C LYS A 163 5.26 -23.02 24.94
N ARG A 164 4.79 -21.83 24.50
CA ARG A 164 3.39 -21.57 24.20
C ARG A 164 2.83 -22.42 23.06
N LEU A 165 3.65 -22.66 22.02
CA LEU A 165 3.25 -23.41 20.82
C LEU A 165 3.67 -24.89 20.86
N SER A 166 4.27 -25.38 21.98
CA SER A 166 4.81 -26.72 22.09
C SER A 166 5.80 -27.05 20.97
N MET A 167 6.67 -26.09 20.64
CA MET A 167 7.73 -26.21 19.64
C MET A 167 9.10 -26.21 20.32
N ASN A 168 10.13 -26.70 19.62
CA ASN A 168 11.49 -26.37 20.04
C ASN A 168 11.91 -24.98 19.52
N VAL A 169 12.86 -24.33 20.19
CA VAL A 169 13.29 -22.97 19.85
C VAL A 169 13.82 -22.86 18.42
N GLY A 170 14.55 -23.89 17.96
CA GLY A 170 15.06 -23.96 16.59
C GLY A 170 13.92 -23.97 15.55
N ALA A 171 12.85 -24.72 15.82
CA ALA A 171 11.67 -24.77 14.94
C ALA A 171 10.96 -23.40 14.87
N VAL A 172 10.91 -22.63 15.98
CA VAL A 172 10.37 -21.25 15.98
C VAL A 172 11.18 -20.35 15.07
N TYR A 173 12.53 -20.38 15.15
CA TYR A 173 13.38 -19.60 14.25
C TYR A 173 13.20 -20.00 12.78
N VAL A 174 13.16 -21.30 12.49
CA VAL A 174 12.95 -21.79 11.12
C VAL A 174 11.60 -21.35 10.58
N ALA A 175 10.53 -21.48 11.36
CA ALA A 175 9.19 -21.03 10.99
C ALA A 175 9.17 -19.52 10.69
N ARG A 176 9.73 -18.70 11.60
CA ARG A 176 9.88 -17.25 11.41
C ARG A 176 10.60 -16.90 10.10
N CYS A 177 11.75 -17.53 9.85
CA CYS A 177 12.54 -17.25 8.64
C CYS A 177 11.78 -17.64 7.36
N ARG A 178 11.13 -18.81 7.36
CA ARG A 178 10.36 -19.29 6.20
C ARG A 178 9.17 -18.39 5.89
N VAL A 179 8.39 -18.01 6.90
CA VAL A 179 7.24 -17.11 6.71
C VAL A 179 7.70 -15.75 6.22
N LEU A 180 8.75 -15.17 6.83
CA LEU A 180 9.30 -13.89 6.40
C LEU A 180 9.82 -13.92 4.97
N ALA A 181 10.51 -15.00 4.57
CA ALA A 181 11.00 -15.18 3.19
C ALA A 181 9.82 -15.22 2.19
N LYS A 182 8.76 -15.96 2.51
CA LYS A 182 7.55 -16.00 1.68
C LYS A 182 6.88 -14.63 1.55
N ILE A 183 6.74 -13.89 2.68
CA ILE A 183 6.17 -12.54 2.66
C ILE A 183 7.02 -11.61 1.76
N LYS A 184 8.35 -11.67 1.86
CA LYS A 184 9.23 -10.89 0.99
C LYS A 184 9.05 -11.24 -0.49
N THR A 185 8.94 -12.53 -0.83
CA THR A 185 8.71 -12.97 -2.21
C THR A 185 7.39 -12.45 -2.75
N VAL A 186 6.31 -12.56 -1.97
CA VAL A 186 4.98 -12.06 -2.37
C VAL A 186 4.97 -10.53 -2.47
N ALA A 187 5.60 -9.82 -1.53
CA ALA A 187 5.70 -8.37 -1.55
C ALA A 187 6.47 -7.86 -2.77
N ALA A 188 7.53 -8.57 -3.18
CA ALA A 188 8.32 -8.22 -4.37
C ALA A 188 7.53 -8.31 -5.69
N GLU A 189 6.38 -8.99 -5.71
CA GLU A 189 5.47 -9.01 -6.88
C GLU A 189 4.82 -7.64 -7.14
N VAL A 190 4.84 -6.75 -6.15
CA VAL A 190 4.22 -5.41 -6.19
C VAL A 190 5.26 -4.31 -6.40
N ASP A 191 6.48 -4.48 -5.89
CA ASP A 191 7.48 -3.40 -5.75
C ASP A 191 8.42 -3.25 -6.96
N GLN A 192 8.20 -3.96 -8.08
CA GLN A 192 9.06 -3.87 -9.29
C GLN A 192 8.35 -3.23 -10.45
#